data_aeeb92ccf1f6f2a168d80c0691ac33e9
#
_entry.id   aeeb92ccf1f6f2a168d80c0691ac33e9
#
_cell.length_a   1.000
_cell.length_b   1.000
_cell.length_c   1.000
_cell.angle_alpha   90.00
_cell.angle_beta   90.00
_cell.angle_gamma   90.00
#
_symmetry.space_group_name_H-M   'P 1'
#
loop_
_entity.id
_entity.type
_entity.pdbx_description
1 polymer ?
#
loop_
_entity_poly.entity_id
_entity_poly.type
_entity_poly.pdbx_seq_one_letter_code
_entity_poly.pdbx_strand_id
1 'polypeptide(L)'
;WWRAGDNFSIWVLLTIWLAMLAASVVFLIFKHAYRYALDADETPMEAPKRAPQTVLRAAEQLAESDKKALQESILEFTQEKVLRYVEKNVDIYSTNTFTLRSADLYNIKKLPNYRFDAIVNFMPLNQIRGVNKLFTTVNDKLPDNGIWICCYEPQSVTKRNILKRYPPVINWIYYILFFCYKRVLPKLFMTSRLYFDITEGKNRVLSKAEVLGRLCYCGFEIIDERKKGDLNYVVARRKFRPQIVERRLYGIFVKLNRVGKNGKVFKVYKFRTMHPYSEFLQAYIYDRYSLQEGGKFNHDIRVTTLGRWMRKCWVDELPMLLNLI
;
A
#
# COMPACT_ATOMS: atom_id res chain seq x y z
N TRP A 1 15.53 2.81 -62.06
CA TRP A 1 16.39 2.14 -61.05
C TRP A 1 16.90 3.10 -59.95
N TRP A 2 17.09 4.40 -60.23
CA TRP A 2 17.59 5.36 -59.22
C TRP A 2 16.56 5.76 -58.12
N ARG A 3 15.27 5.77 -58.42
CA ARG A 3 14.24 6.17 -57.42
C ARG A 3 13.97 5.18 -56.30
N ALA A 4 14.30 3.90 -56.46
CA ALA A 4 14.05 2.90 -55.40
C ALA A 4 15.14 2.88 -54.31
N GLY A 5 16.37 3.31 -54.63
CA GLY A 5 17.47 3.36 -53.65
C GLY A 5 17.37 4.51 -52.63
N ASP A 6 16.90 5.66 -53.11
CA ASP A 6 16.79 6.85 -52.23
C ASP A 6 15.72 6.71 -51.14
N ASN A 7 14.59 6.06 -51.49
CA ASN A 7 13.53 5.80 -50.51
C ASN A 7 13.97 4.80 -49.43
N PHE A 8 14.76 3.78 -49.80
CA PHE A 8 15.27 2.81 -48.83
C PHE A 8 16.21 3.48 -47.83
N SER A 9 17.10 4.38 -48.26
CA SER A 9 18.00 5.14 -47.39
C SER A 9 17.25 6.05 -46.46
N ILE A 10 16.19 6.73 -46.90
CA ILE A 10 15.36 7.61 -46.09
C ILE A 10 14.63 6.80 -45.00
N TRP A 11 14.07 5.66 -45.31
CA TRP A 11 13.39 4.81 -44.35
C TRP A 11 14.36 4.24 -43.29
N VAL A 12 15.56 3.85 -43.68
CA VAL A 12 16.61 3.39 -42.76
C VAL A 12 17.03 4.52 -41.82
N LEU A 13 17.25 5.72 -42.35
CA LEU A 13 17.59 6.88 -41.51
C LEU A 13 16.46 7.25 -40.55
N LEU A 14 15.22 7.17 -41.00
CA LEU A 14 14.04 7.47 -40.17
C LEU A 14 13.84 6.42 -39.06
N THR A 15 14.09 5.15 -39.37
CA THR A 15 14.04 4.08 -38.33
C THR A 15 15.15 4.21 -37.31
N ILE A 16 16.37 4.55 -37.72
CA ILE A 16 17.50 4.84 -36.83
C ILE A 16 17.18 6.05 -35.95
N TRP A 17 16.65 7.12 -36.55
CA TRP A 17 16.28 8.32 -35.80
C TRP A 17 15.19 8.06 -34.78
N LEU A 18 14.13 7.32 -35.13
CA LEU A 18 13.07 6.89 -34.23
C LEU A 18 13.60 5.99 -33.11
N ALA A 19 14.53 5.08 -33.41
CA ALA A 19 15.17 4.22 -32.42
C ALA A 19 16.03 5.06 -31.43
N MET A 20 16.77 6.05 -31.93
CA MET A 20 17.53 6.99 -31.08
C MET A 20 16.62 7.85 -30.23
N LEU A 21 15.50 8.33 -30.78
CA LEU A 21 14.48 9.09 -30.03
C LEU A 21 13.88 8.23 -28.90
N ALA A 22 13.49 7.00 -29.22
CA ALA A 22 12.96 6.04 -28.24
C ALA A 22 14.01 5.74 -27.15
N ALA A 23 15.25 5.50 -27.52
CA ALA A 23 16.35 5.29 -26.57
C ALA A 23 16.58 6.52 -25.66
N SER A 24 16.51 7.73 -26.22
CA SER A 24 16.63 8.99 -25.47
C SER A 24 15.47 9.16 -24.49
N VAL A 25 14.23 8.86 -24.90
CA VAL A 25 13.08 8.91 -24.02
C VAL A 25 13.21 7.88 -22.90
N VAL A 26 13.61 6.64 -23.23
CA VAL A 26 13.87 5.60 -22.23
C VAL A 26 14.96 6.04 -21.25
N PHE A 27 16.05 6.62 -21.77
CA PHE A 27 17.14 7.16 -20.93
C PHE A 27 16.66 8.28 -19.99
N LEU A 28 15.85 9.21 -20.49
CA LEU A 28 15.28 10.29 -19.67
C LEU A 28 14.36 9.75 -18.59
N ILE A 29 13.50 8.78 -18.92
CA ILE A 29 12.62 8.08 -17.93
C ILE A 29 13.51 7.38 -16.90
N PHE A 30 14.55 6.68 -17.34
CA PHE A 30 15.47 5.96 -16.47
C PHE A 30 16.21 6.92 -15.53
N LYS A 31 16.81 8.01 -16.09
CA LYS A 31 17.48 9.06 -15.32
C LYS A 31 16.55 9.70 -14.29
N HIS A 32 15.29 9.94 -14.68
CA HIS A 32 14.29 10.52 -13.78
C HIS A 32 13.89 9.55 -12.68
N ALA A 33 13.59 8.29 -13.03
CA ALA A 33 13.26 7.24 -12.08
C ALA A 33 14.42 6.94 -11.10
N TYR A 34 15.66 7.01 -11.58
CA TYR A 34 16.88 6.86 -10.78
C TYR A 34 17.01 7.94 -9.70
N ARG A 35 16.69 9.19 -10.03
CA ARG A 35 16.69 10.30 -9.07
C ARG A 35 15.72 10.10 -7.91
N TYR A 36 14.60 9.42 -8.17
CA TYR A 36 13.55 9.14 -7.19
C TYR A 36 13.60 7.71 -6.63
N ALA A 37 14.70 7.00 -6.79
CA ALA A 37 14.87 5.72 -6.14
C ALA A 37 14.82 5.89 -4.63
N LEU A 38 13.98 5.11 -3.97
CA LEU A 38 13.85 5.11 -2.51
C LEU A 38 15.08 4.45 -1.90
N ASP A 39 15.68 5.11 -0.91
CA ASP A 39 16.67 4.47 -0.06
C ASP A 39 15.95 3.39 0.77
N ALA A 40 16.50 2.19 0.77
CA ALA A 40 15.90 1.04 1.48
C ALA A 40 16.32 0.99 2.95
N ASP A 41 17.30 1.81 3.34
CA ASP A 41 17.68 1.95 4.74
C ASP A 41 16.61 2.76 5.45
N GLU A 42 16.00 2.12 6.40
CA GLU A 42 14.88 2.69 7.14
C GLU A 42 15.36 3.72 8.14
N THR A 43 14.67 4.84 8.16
CA THR A 43 14.69 5.68 9.36
C THR A 43 14.01 4.91 10.49
N PRO A 44 14.66 4.73 11.63
CA PRO A 44 14.04 4.05 12.77
C PRO A 44 12.73 4.75 13.15
N MET A 45 11.72 3.98 13.52
CA MET A 45 10.47 4.55 14.02
C MET A 45 10.76 5.29 15.33
N GLU A 46 10.38 6.55 15.40
CA GLU A 46 10.46 7.31 16.64
C GLU A 46 9.60 6.68 17.72
N ALA A 47 10.09 6.71 18.97
CA ALA A 47 9.29 6.33 20.12
C ALA A 47 7.97 7.12 20.15
N PRO A 48 6.86 6.52 20.59
CA PRO A 48 5.58 7.21 20.63
C PRO A 48 5.69 8.44 21.57
N LYS A 49 5.10 9.56 21.15
CA LYS A 49 4.79 10.60 22.12
C LYS A 49 3.86 9.99 23.16
N ARG A 50 4.09 10.27 24.42
CA ARG A 50 3.20 9.85 25.51
C ARG A 50 1.80 10.40 25.22
N ALA A 51 0.89 9.52 24.85
CA ALA A 51 -0.54 9.77 24.83
C ALA A 51 -1.14 9.13 26.09
N PRO A 52 -2.35 9.50 26.49
CA PRO A 52 -3.06 8.78 27.54
C PRO A 52 -3.17 7.29 27.20
N GLN A 53 -2.94 6.42 28.17
CA GLN A 53 -3.09 4.97 27.99
C GLN A 53 -4.57 4.54 27.97
N THR A 54 -5.43 5.39 28.47
CA THR A 54 -6.87 5.17 28.58
C THR A 54 -7.63 6.31 27.94
N VAL A 55 -8.90 6.07 27.61
CA VAL A 55 -9.81 7.13 27.15
C VAL A 55 -10.05 8.14 28.25
N LEU A 56 -10.36 9.38 27.87
CA LEU A 56 -10.65 10.47 28.78
C LEU A 56 -12.05 10.41 29.43
N ARG A 57 -12.88 9.43 29.05
CA ARG A 57 -14.23 9.25 29.60
C ARG A 57 -14.50 7.80 29.94
N ALA A 58 -15.22 7.56 31.04
CA ALA A 58 -15.66 6.24 31.42
C ALA A 58 -16.50 5.57 30.32
N ALA A 59 -16.33 4.28 30.14
CA ALA A 59 -17.14 3.49 29.21
C ALA A 59 -18.52 3.21 29.82
N GLU A 60 -19.53 3.54 29.06
CA GLU A 60 -20.93 3.17 29.34
C GLU A 60 -21.44 2.36 28.19
N GLN A 61 -22.40 1.48 28.47
CA GLN A 61 -23.08 0.72 27.43
C GLN A 61 -24.20 1.55 26.81
N LEU A 62 -24.40 1.43 25.51
CA LEU A 62 -25.54 2.01 24.82
C LEU A 62 -26.85 1.39 25.37
N ALA A 63 -27.93 2.17 25.33
CA ALA A 63 -29.26 1.67 25.61
C ALA A 63 -29.64 0.53 24.63
N GLU A 64 -30.50 -0.39 25.04
CA GLU A 64 -30.87 -1.54 24.18
C GLU A 64 -31.55 -1.13 22.88
N SER A 65 -32.27 -0.02 22.85
CA SER A 65 -32.80 0.58 21.61
C SER A 65 -31.70 0.99 20.65
N ASP A 66 -30.65 1.64 21.17
CA ASP A 66 -29.54 2.16 20.37
C ASP A 66 -28.61 1.05 19.89
N LYS A 67 -28.45 -0.01 20.69
CA LYS A 67 -27.72 -1.22 20.28
C LYS A 67 -28.39 -1.87 19.07
N LYS A 68 -29.71 -2.06 19.10
CA LYS A 68 -30.46 -2.63 17.98
C LYS A 68 -30.38 -1.76 16.74
N ALA A 69 -30.59 -0.44 16.89
CA ALA A 69 -30.49 0.50 15.79
C ALA A 69 -29.09 0.51 15.16
N LEU A 70 -28.03 0.47 15.97
CA LEU A 70 -26.64 0.38 15.49
C LEU A 70 -26.40 -0.92 14.74
N GLN A 71 -26.88 -2.06 15.29
CA GLN A 71 -26.75 -3.37 14.67
C GLN A 71 -27.46 -3.42 13.31
N GLU A 72 -28.70 -2.95 13.23
CA GLU A 72 -29.46 -2.86 11.98
C GLU A 72 -28.75 -1.98 10.95
N SER A 73 -28.32 -0.81 11.35
CA SER A 73 -27.55 0.10 10.49
C SER A 73 -26.28 -0.53 9.93
N ILE A 74 -25.53 -1.29 10.73
CA ILE A 74 -24.33 -2.00 10.26
C ILE A 74 -24.70 -3.13 9.31
N LEU A 75 -25.77 -3.87 9.59
CA LEU A 75 -26.22 -4.99 8.75
C LEU A 75 -26.77 -4.55 7.40
N GLU A 76 -27.22 -3.30 7.23
CA GLU A 76 -27.62 -2.75 5.92
C GLU A 76 -26.49 -2.81 4.88
N PHE A 77 -25.25 -2.72 5.30
CA PHE A 77 -24.09 -2.66 4.37
C PHE A 77 -23.03 -3.72 4.63
N THR A 78 -23.17 -4.54 5.66
CA THR A 78 -22.25 -5.64 5.96
C THR A 78 -23.00 -6.96 6.18
N GLN A 79 -22.25 -8.06 6.16
CA GLN A 79 -22.77 -9.37 6.51
C GLN A 79 -22.63 -9.60 8.03
N GLU A 80 -23.54 -10.37 8.62
CA GLU A 80 -23.48 -10.76 10.02
C GLU A 80 -22.12 -11.35 10.45
N LYS A 81 -21.46 -12.09 9.55
CA LYS A 81 -20.10 -12.63 9.77
C LYS A 81 -19.05 -11.54 10.00
N VAL A 82 -19.27 -10.34 9.47
CA VAL A 82 -18.39 -9.18 9.67
C VAL A 82 -18.67 -8.58 11.04
N LEU A 83 -19.95 -8.38 11.35
CA LEU A 83 -20.38 -7.85 12.65
C LEU A 83 -19.81 -8.69 13.80
N ARG A 84 -20.05 -10.01 13.78
CA ARG A 84 -19.48 -10.96 14.78
C ARG A 84 -17.94 -10.89 14.86
N TYR A 85 -17.28 -10.64 13.75
CA TYR A 85 -15.81 -10.50 13.75
C TYR A 85 -15.38 -9.19 14.44
N VAL A 86 -16.09 -8.09 14.21
CA VAL A 86 -15.82 -6.82 14.87
C VAL A 86 -16.10 -6.90 16.36
N GLU A 87 -17.25 -7.43 16.75
CA GLU A 87 -17.66 -7.66 18.15
C GLU A 87 -16.67 -8.51 18.94
N LYS A 88 -16.04 -9.49 18.29
CA LYS A 88 -15.01 -10.31 18.93
C LYS A 88 -13.76 -9.50 19.32
N ASN A 89 -13.46 -8.39 18.59
CA ASN A 89 -12.24 -7.64 18.76
C ASN A 89 -12.42 -6.33 19.53
N VAL A 90 -13.62 -5.74 19.49
CA VAL A 90 -13.98 -4.49 20.17
C VAL A 90 -15.44 -4.53 20.61
N ASP A 91 -15.73 -3.93 21.74
CA ASP A 91 -17.12 -3.70 22.17
C ASP A 91 -17.71 -2.51 21.39
N ILE A 92 -18.45 -2.82 20.33
CA ILE A 92 -19.07 -1.80 19.45
C ILE A 92 -20.25 -1.09 20.12
N TYR A 93 -20.79 -1.64 21.20
CA TYR A 93 -21.92 -1.10 21.96
C TYR A 93 -21.49 -0.18 23.11
N SER A 94 -20.19 -0.04 23.29
CA SER A 94 -19.62 0.91 24.26
C SER A 94 -19.65 2.34 23.71
N THR A 95 -19.96 3.32 24.55
CA THR A 95 -19.84 4.76 24.25
C THR A 95 -18.42 5.19 23.93
N ASN A 96 -17.42 4.34 24.22
CA ASN A 96 -16.00 4.56 23.90
C ASN A 96 -15.60 3.95 22.53
N THR A 97 -16.51 3.38 21.79
CA THR A 97 -16.27 2.91 20.41
C THR A 97 -16.99 3.82 19.40
N PHE A 98 -16.23 4.28 18.42
CA PHE A 98 -16.79 5.09 17.34
C PHE A 98 -16.85 4.28 16.06
N THR A 99 -18.05 4.07 15.55
CA THR A 99 -18.30 3.33 14.30
C THR A 99 -18.70 4.30 13.20
N LEU A 100 -18.14 4.12 12.00
CA LEU A 100 -18.49 4.93 10.84
C LEU A 100 -18.35 4.16 9.53
N ARG A 101 -18.98 4.69 8.48
CA ARG A 101 -18.77 4.27 7.08
C ARG A 101 -18.55 5.52 6.24
N SER A 102 -17.33 6.04 6.26
CA SER A 102 -17.02 7.28 5.55
C SER A 102 -15.66 7.22 4.86
N ALA A 103 -15.61 7.75 3.64
CA ALA A 103 -14.38 8.03 2.91
C ALA A 103 -13.79 9.41 3.25
N ASP A 104 -14.57 10.27 3.89
CA ASP A 104 -14.17 11.63 4.23
C ASP A 104 -13.38 11.67 5.54
N LEU A 105 -12.16 12.18 5.43
CA LEU A 105 -11.26 12.37 6.56
C LEU A 105 -11.80 13.39 7.59
N TYR A 106 -12.66 14.30 7.16
CA TYR A 106 -13.22 15.36 8.01
C TYR A 106 -13.98 14.78 9.20
N ASN A 107 -14.73 13.70 8.99
CA ASN A 107 -15.51 13.03 10.05
C ASN A 107 -14.62 12.54 11.19
N ILE A 108 -13.40 12.06 10.88
CA ILE A 108 -12.46 11.60 11.89
C ILE A 108 -11.69 12.78 12.50
N LYS A 109 -11.35 13.81 11.71
CA LYS A 109 -10.63 14.99 12.23
C LYS A 109 -11.42 15.73 13.30
N LYS A 110 -12.74 15.79 13.17
CA LYS A 110 -13.62 16.44 14.15
C LYS A 110 -13.76 15.68 15.46
N LEU A 111 -13.38 14.41 15.51
CA LEU A 111 -13.44 13.65 16.75
C LEU A 111 -12.51 14.28 17.80
N PRO A 112 -12.94 14.32 19.08
CA PRO A 112 -12.07 14.72 20.15
C PRO A 112 -10.91 13.73 20.31
N ASN A 113 -9.73 14.22 20.70
CA ASN A 113 -8.56 13.39 20.92
C ASN A 113 -8.78 12.49 22.14
N TYR A 114 -8.36 11.25 22.05
CA TYR A 114 -8.34 10.27 23.14
C TYR A 114 -9.71 10.03 23.81
N ARG A 115 -10.78 10.27 23.03
CA ARG A 115 -12.16 10.05 23.53
C ARG A 115 -12.61 8.60 23.38
N PHE A 116 -12.08 7.89 22.40
CA PHE A 116 -12.52 6.57 22.02
C PHE A 116 -11.40 5.55 22.18
N ASP A 117 -11.71 4.38 22.77
CA ASP A 117 -10.82 3.21 22.84
C ASP A 117 -10.69 2.52 21.47
N ALA A 118 -11.73 2.59 20.69
CA ALA A 118 -11.76 2.00 19.36
C ALA A 118 -12.45 2.91 18.34
N ILE A 119 -11.93 2.85 17.11
CA ILE A 119 -12.57 3.45 15.93
C ILE A 119 -12.69 2.35 14.88
N VAL A 120 -13.89 2.20 14.30
CA VAL A 120 -14.20 1.19 13.28
C VAL A 120 -14.72 1.90 12.03
N ASN A 121 -14.05 1.75 10.89
CA ASN A 121 -14.53 2.27 9.62
C ASN A 121 -14.82 1.13 8.64
N PHE A 122 -16.08 1.00 8.29
CA PHE A 122 -16.57 0.02 7.33
C PHE A 122 -16.41 0.45 5.86
N MET A 123 -15.95 1.69 5.59
CA MET A 123 -15.64 2.13 4.23
C MET A 123 -14.35 1.49 3.74
N PRO A 124 -14.37 0.79 2.58
CA PRO A 124 -13.15 0.22 2.04
C PRO A 124 -12.08 1.28 1.76
N LEU A 125 -10.85 1.04 2.20
CA LEU A 125 -9.69 1.92 1.97
C LEU A 125 -9.44 2.23 0.50
N ASN A 126 -9.94 1.39 -0.40
CA ASN A 126 -9.89 1.56 -1.85
C ASN A 126 -10.59 2.85 -2.32
N GLN A 127 -11.56 3.35 -1.55
CA GLN A 127 -12.31 4.57 -1.85
C GLN A 127 -11.69 5.83 -1.25
N ILE A 128 -10.59 5.70 -0.51
CA ILE A 128 -10.00 6.80 0.24
C ILE A 128 -8.73 7.30 -0.46
N ARG A 129 -8.71 8.58 -0.88
CA ARG A 129 -7.58 9.19 -1.58
C ARG A 129 -6.30 9.17 -0.74
N GLY A 130 -6.37 9.55 0.50
CA GLY A 130 -5.22 9.76 1.40
C GLY A 130 -5.11 8.70 2.50
N VAL A 131 -4.85 7.42 2.17
CA VAL A 131 -4.82 6.32 3.16
C VAL A 131 -3.85 6.59 4.32
N ASN A 132 -2.64 7.06 4.05
CA ASN A 132 -1.70 7.39 5.13
C ASN A 132 -2.23 8.55 5.98
N LYS A 133 -2.80 9.58 5.34
CA LYS A 133 -3.39 10.72 6.06
C LYS A 133 -4.57 10.29 6.94
N LEU A 134 -5.36 9.32 6.48
CA LEU A 134 -6.39 8.70 7.31
C LEU A 134 -5.76 8.02 8.52
N PHE A 135 -4.78 7.15 8.30
CA PHE A 135 -4.15 6.38 9.37
C PHE A 135 -3.45 7.28 10.39
N THR A 136 -2.74 8.32 9.95
CA THR A 136 -2.12 9.28 10.87
C THR A 136 -3.18 10.03 11.67
N THR A 137 -4.26 10.48 11.04
CA THR A 137 -5.36 11.16 11.75
C THR A 137 -6.02 10.24 12.79
N VAL A 138 -6.26 8.97 12.45
CA VAL A 138 -6.81 7.99 13.41
C VAL A 138 -5.83 7.75 14.56
N ASN A 139 -4.54 7.62 14.25
CA ASN A 139 -3.51 7.44 15.27
C ASN A 139 -3.50 8.61 16.27
N ASP A 140 -3.64 9.84 15.78
CA ASP A 140 -3.68 11.04 16.64
C ASP A 140 -4.94 11.10 17.53
N LYS A 141 -6.02 10.41 17.14
CA LYS A 141 -7.30 10.40 17.89
C LYS A 141 -7.39 9.31 18.96
N LEU A 142 -6.68 8.20 18.76
CA LEU A 142 -6.72 7.06 19.67
C LEU A 142 -5.74 7.24 20.85
N PRO A 143 -6.07 6.73 22.05
CA PRO A 143 -5.11 6.58 23.14
C PRO A 143 -4.09 5.49 22.83
N ASP A 144 -3.06 5.35 23.66
CA ASP A 144 -2.11 4.25 23.54
C ASP A 144 -2.84 2.91 23.72
N ASN A 145 -2.51 1.94 22.88
CA ASN A 145 -3.22 0.67 22.74
C ASN A 145 -4.66 0.75 22.18
N GLY A 146 -5.14 1.93 21.79
CA GLY A 146 -6.43 2.09 21.14
C GLY A 146 -6.51 1.28 19.83
N ILE A 147 -7.70 0.77 19.51
CA ILE A 147 -7.93 -0.14 18.39
C ILE A 147 -8.48 0.59 17.18
N TRP A 148 -7.90 0.31 16.03
CA TRP A 148 -8.40 0.70 14.73
C TRP A 148 -8.83 -0.52 13.93
N ILE A 149 -10.08 -0.54 13.44
CA ILE A 149 -10.56 -1.55 12.52
C ILE A 149 -10.90 -0.90 11.19
N CYS A 150 -10.32 -1.44 10.10
CA CYS A 150 -10.59 -0.99 8.73
C CYS A 150 -10.71 -2.18 7.78
N CYS A 151 -11.26 -1.93 6.59
CA CYS A 151 -11.39 -2.95 5.56
C CYS A 151 -10.88 -2.46 4.21
N TYR A 152 -10.53 -3.40 3.35
CA TYR A 152 -10.10 -3.13 1.97
C TYR A 152 -10.38 -4.31 1.06
N GLU A 153 -10.57 -4.03 -0.23
CA GLU A 153 -10.58 -5.04 -1.27
C GLU A 153 -9.15 -5.32 -1.73
N PRO A 154 -8.62 -6.53 -1.55
CA PRO A 154 -7.27 -6.87 -1.97
C PRO A 154 -7.19 -7.04 -3.49
N GLN A 155 -6.05 -6.66 -4.09
CA GLN A 155 -5.76 -6.80 -5.52
C GLN A 155 -6.09 -8.19 -6.09
N SER A 156 -5.93 -9.25 -5.29
CA SER A 156 -6.22 -10.62 -5.69
C SER A 156 -7.70 -10.85 -5.99
N VAL A 157 -8.59 -10.17 -5.27
CA VAL A 157 -10.05 -10.24 -5.51
C VAL A 157 -10.39 -9.50 -6.79
N THR A 158 -9.91 -8.26 -6.95
CA THR A 158 -10.10 -7.48 -8.19
C THR A 158 -9.60 -8.25 -9.41
N LYS A 159 -8.39 -8.85 -9.34
CA LYS A 159 -7.85 -9.69 -10.42
C LYS A 159 -8.79 -10.86 -10.73
N ARG A 160 -9.20 -11.61 -9.71
CA ARG A 160 -10.09 -12.77 -9.88
C ARG A 160 -11.41 -12.36 -10.55
N ASN A 161 -12.00 -11.24 -10.13
CA ASN A 161 -13.27 -10.75 -10.65
C ASN A 161 -13.15 -10.33 -12.11
N ILE A 162 -12.05 -9.65 -12.50
CA ILE A 162 -11.78 -9.30 -13.90
C ILE A 162 -11.60 -10.55 -14.75
N LEU A 163 -10.77 -11.51 -14.30
CA LEU A 163 -10.49 -12.73 -15.06
C LEU A 163 -11.72 -13.62 -15.23
N LYS A 164 -12.69 -13.55 -14.32
CA LYS A 164 -13.97 -14.27 -14.43
C LYS A 164 -14.98 -13.58 -15.34
N ARG A 165 -14.91 -12.25 -15.48
CA ARG A 165 -15.92 -11.44 -16.19
C ARG A 165 -15.76 -11.47 -17.70
N TYR A 166 -14.56 -11.63 -18.20
CA TYR A 166 -14.23 -11.54 -19.64
C TYR A 166 -13.71 -12.87 -20.16
N PRO A 167 -13.91 -13.17 -21.47
CA PRO A 167 -13.37 -14.37 -22.10
C PRO A 167 -11.83 -14.47 -22.01
N PRO A 168 -11.27 -15.69 -22.09
CA PRO A 168 -9.83 -15.91 -22.15
C PRO A 168 -9.15 -15.00 -23.20
N VAL A 169 -7.92 -14.60 -22.97
CA VAL A 169 -7.13 -13.63 -23.73
C VAL A 169 -7.59 -12.18 -23.49
N ILE A 170 -8.87 -11.83 -23.74
CA ILE A 170 -9.39 -10.48 -23.53
C ILE A 170 -9.30 -10.09 -22.06
N ASN A 171 -9.58 -11.03 -21.15
CA ASN A 171 -9.50 -10.80 -19.71
C ASN A 171 -8.08 -10.45 -19.24
N TRP A 172 -7.04 -11.06 -19.84
CA TRP A 172 -5.65 -10.74 -19.52
C TRP A 172 -5.22 -9.38 -20.10
N ILE A 173 -5.61 -9.07 -21.34
CA ILE A 173 -5.34 -7.76 -21.95
C ILE A 173 -6.00 -6.67 -21.11
N TYR A 174 -7.28 -6.84 -20.77
CA TYR A 174 -8.00 -5.90 -19.92
C TYR A 174 -7.36 -5.77 -18.55
N TYR A 175 -6.97 -6.89 -17.91
CA TYR A 175 -6.32 -6.86 -16.61
C TYR A 175 -4.98 -6.13 -16.65
N ILE A 176 -4.17 -6.31 -17.69
CA ILE A 176 -2.89 -5.61 -17.85
C ILE A 176 -3.13 -4.10 -17.99
N LEU A 177 -4.04 -3.67 -18.87
CA LEU A 177 -4.39 -2.26 -19.03
C LEU A 177 -4.94 -1.66 -17.74
N PHE A 178 -5.85 -2.37 -17.07
CA PHE A 178 -6.40 -1.98 -15.77
C PHE A 178 -5.29 -1.86 -14.72
N PHE A 179 -4.37 -2.82 -14.66
CA PHE A 179 -3.25 -2.80 -13.74
C PHE A 179 -2.32 -1.61 -14.00
N CYS A 180 -1.97 -1.36 -15.26
CA CYS A 180 -1.17 -0.20 -15.64
C CYS A 180 -1.87 1.10 -15.21
N TYR A 181 -3.15 1.26 -15.54
CA TYR A 181 -3.93 2.44 -15.18
C TYR A 181 -4.06 2.63 -13.66
N LYS A 182 -4.48 1.59 -12.92
CA LYS A 182 -4.79 1.71 -11.48
C LYS A 182 -3.60 1.51 -10.56
N ARG A 183 -2.52 0.89 -11.03
CA ARG A 183 -1.40 0.49 -10.16
C ARG A 183 -0.06 1.12 -10.55
N VAL A 184 0.18 1.34 -11.83
CA VAL A 184 1.45 1.90 -12.32
C VAL A 184 1.37 3.43 -12.42
N LEU A 185 0.39 3.98 -13.15
CA LEU A 185 0.25 5.43 -13.33
C LEU A 185 0.24 6.26 -12.04
N PRO A 186 -0.47 5.86 -10.95
CA PRO A 186 -0.47 6.64 -9.72
C PRO A 186 0.88 6.64 -8.98
N LYS A 187 1.82 5.79 -9.39
CA LYS A 187 3.16 5.69 -8.77
C LYS A 187 4.26 6.36 -9.58
N LEU A 188 4.01 6.66 -10.83
CA LEU A 188 4.94 7.41 -11.67
C LEU A 188 4.84 8.90 -11.33
N PHE A 189 5.97 9.56 -11.22
CA PHE A 189 6.03 10.98 -10.86
C PHE A 189 5.23 11.87 -11.82
N MET A 190 5.38 11.67 -13.13
CA MET A 190 4.74 12.51 -14.15
C MET A 190 3.21 12.33 -14.20
N THR A 191 2.72 11.10 -14.05
CA THR A 191 1.29 10.77 -14.24
C THR A 191 0.51 10.76 -12.94
N SER A 192 1.18 10.72 -11.78
CA SER A 192 0.49 10.55 -10.49
C SER A 192 -0.42 11.73 -10.17
N ARG A 193 -0.02 12.99 -10.49
CA ARG A 193 -0.84 14.17 -10.25
C ARG A 193 -2.13 14.09 -11.07
N LEU A 194 -1.98 13.95 -12.39
CA LEU A 194 -3.11 13.84 -13.33
C LEU A 194 -4.04 12.67 -12.96
N TYR A 195 -3.47 11.50 -12.61
CA TYR A 195 -4.26 10.36 -12.17
C TYR A 195 -5.14 10.69 -10.96
N PHE A 196 -4.58 11.33 -9.93
CA PHE A 196 -5.34 11.66 -8.73
C PHE A 196 -6.32 12.80 -8.93
N ASP A 197 -6.07 13.70 -9.86
CA ASP A 197 -7.01 14.78 -10.20
C ASP A 197 -8.23 14.22 -10.96
N ILE A 198 -8.01 13.26 -11.87
CA ILE A 198 -9.10 12.59 -12.62
C ILE A 198 -9.89 11.62 -11.74
N THR A 199 -9.21 10.80 -10.93
CA THR A 199 -9.86 9.70 -10.20
C THR A 199 -10.30 10.07 -8.79
N GLU A 200 -9.91 11.26 -8.30
CA GLU A 200 -10.06 11.68 -6.90
C GLU A 200 -9.48 10.65 -5.91
N GLY A 201 -8.69 9.71 -6.39
CA GLY A 201 -8.13 8.61 -5.61
C GLY A 201 -9.14 7.52 -5.23
N LYS A 202 -10.30 7.49 -5.88
CA LYS A 202 -11.32 6.45 -5.70
C LYS A 202 -10.96 5.16 -6.47
N ASN A 203 -11.53 4.03 -6.03
CA ASN A 203 -11.34 2.70 -6.64
C ASN A 203 -9.86 2.32 -6.82
N ARG A 204 -9.05 2.56 -5.80
CA ARG A 204 -7.63 2.21 -5.80
C ARG A 204 -7.45 0.70 -5.66
N VAL A 205 -6.43 0.18 -6.34
CA VAL A 205 -6.02 -1.21 -6.17
C VAL A 205 -4.95 -1.28 -5.07
N LEU A 206 -5.26 -1.96 -3.99
CA LEU A 206 -4.38 -2.13 -2.83
C LEU A 206 -3.97 -3.59 -2.68
N SER A 207 -2.69 -3.82 -2.41
CA SER A 207 -2.22 -5.16 -2.02
C SER A 207 -2.23 -5.33 -0.51
N LYS A 208 -2.31 -6.58 -0.03
CA LYS A 208 -2.21 -6.91 1.38
C LYS A 208 -0.97 -6.27 2.02
N ALA A 209 0.21 -6.54 1.46
CA ALA A 209 1.46 -6.00 1.98
C ALA A 209 1.49 -4.47 2.02
N GLU A 210 0.88 -3.79 1.04
CA GLU A 210 0.83 -2.33 1.03
C GLU A 210 -0.07 -1.78 2.15
N VAL A 211 -1.24 -2.38 2.39
CA VAL A 211 -2.15 -1.91 3.46
C VAL A 211 -1.53 -2.13 4.83
N LEU A 212 -1.04 -3.35 5.08
CA LEU A 212 -0.41 -3.68 6.36
C LEU A 212 0.85 -2.86 6.60
N GLY A 213 1.68 -2.67 5.56
CA GLY A 213 2.89 -1.83 5.65
C GLY A 213 2.57 -0.36 5.93
N ARG A 214 1.49 0.18 5.34
CA ARG A 214 1.02 1.54 5.64
C ARG A 214 0.53 1.69 7.07
N LEU A 215 -0.13 0.67 7.63
CA LEU A 215 -0.53 0.66 9.03
C LEU A 215 0.69 0.71 9.95
N CYS A 216 1.66 -0.18 9.73
CA CYS A 216 2.91 -0.17 10.50
C CYS A 216 3.66 1.16 10.36
N TYR A 217 3.77 1.70 9.14
CA TYR A 217 4.37 3.01 8.88
C TYR A 217 3.67 4.15 9.63
N CYS A 218 2.36 4.07 9.80
CA CYS A 218 1.57 5.04 10.55
C CYS A 218 1.48 4.74 12.05
N GLY A 219 2.35 3.88 12.58
CA GLY A 219 2.49 3.62 14.01
C GLY A 219 1.53 2.58 14.60
N PHE A 220 0.90 1.77 13.76
CA PHE A 220 0.03 0.69 14.19
C PHE A 220 0.75 -0.67 14.21
N GLU A 221 0.44 -1.48 15.20
CA GLU A 221 0.74 -2.90 15.27
C GLU A 221 -0.47 -3.69 14.76
N ILE A 222 -0.24 -4.68 13.91
CA ILE A 222 -1.31 -5.50 13.34
C ILE A 222 -1.62 -6.65 14.29
N ILE A 223 -2.85 -6.67 14.84
CA ILE A 223 -3.32 -7.70 15.75
C ILE A 223 -3.86 -8.90 14.97
N ASP A 224 -4.82 -8.66 14.08
CA ASP A 224 -5.45 -9.71 13.28
C ASP A 224 -5.85 -9.20 11.90
N GLU A 225 -5.96 -10.12 10.96
CA GLU A 225 -6.47 -9.87 9.63
C GLU A 225 -7.31 -11.05 9.16
N ARG A 226 -8.54 -10.80 8.76
CA ARG A 226 -9.47 -11.81 8.28
C ARG A 226 -10.16 -11.40 6.99
N LYS A 227 -10.23 -12.33 6.07
CA LYS A 227 -11.05 -12.19 4.88
C LYS A 227 -12.49 -12.53 5.20
N LYS A 228 -13.40 -11.62 4.87
CA LYS A 228 -14.86 -11.79 4.97
C LYS A 228 -15.50 -11.35 3.64
N GLY A 229 -16.01 -12.31 2.89
CA GLY A 229 -16.46 -12.04 1.52
C GLY A 229 -15.32 -11.60 0.60
N ASP A 230 -15.51 -10.49 -0.08
CA ASP A 230 -14.50 -9.90 -0.97
C ASP A 230 -13.59 -8.87 -0.29
N LEU A 231 -13.85 -8.55 0.98
CA LEU A 231 -13.05 -7.61 1.77
C LEU A 231 -12.16 -8.34 2.78
N ASN A 232 -11.00 -7.75 3.01
CA ASN A 232 -10.15 -8.08 4.15
C ASN A 232 -10.39 -7.03 5.25
N TYR A 233 -10.63 -7.49 6.46
CA TYR A 233 -10.75 -6.67 7.67
C TYR A 233 -9.45 -6.78 8.46
N VAL A 234 -8.94 -5.66 8.92
CA VAL A 234 -7.71 -5.57 9.69
C VAL A 234 -8.00 -4.93 11.03
N VAL A 235 -7.57 -5.60 12.09
CA VAL A 235 -7.55 -5.07 13.46
C VAL A 235 -6.14 -4.62 13.76
N ALA A 236 -5.96 -3.35 14.07
CA ALA A 236 -4.68 -2.75 14.34
C ALA A 236 -4.72 -1.98 15.68
N ARG A 237 -3.61 -2.00 16.42
CA ARG A 237 -3.44 -1.34 17.71
C ARG A 237 -2.52 -0.15 17.54
N ARG A 238 -2.86 0.99 18.12
CA ARG A 238 -1.93 2.12 18.22
C ARG A 238 -0.77 1.77 19.16
N LYS A 239 0.46 1.82 18.64
CA LYS A 239 1.66 1.49 19.40
C LYS A 239 2.73 2.58 19.32
N PHE A 240 2.85 3.22 18.17
CA PHE A 240 3.87 4.23 17.91
C PHE A 240 3.24 5.52 17.37
N ARG A 241 3.99 6.59 17.44
CA ARG A 241 3.64 7.82 16.74
C ARG A 241 3.86 7.63 15.23
N PRO A 242 2.96 8.17 14.37
CA PRO A 242 3.19 8.18 12.94
C PRO A 242 4.52 8.87 12.61
N GLN A 243 5.30 8.29 11.72
CA GLN A 243 6.45 8.99 11.17
C GLN A 243 5.95 10.15 10.31
N ILE A 244 6.37 11.36 10.64
CA ILE A 244 6.17 12.53 9.79
C ILE A 244 7.28 12.50 8.75
N VAL A 245 7.07 11.78 7.68
CA VAL A 245 7.98 11.75 6.55
C VAL A 245 7.27 12.36 5.35
N GLU A 246 8.01 13.17 4.59
CA GLU A 246 7.59 13.69 3.31
C GLU A 246 7.05 12.57 2.40
N ARG A 247 6.26 12.94 1.40
CA ARG A 247 5.63 12.02 0.46
C ARG A 247 6.63 10.99 -0.08
N ARG A 248 6.53 9.74 0.36
CA ARG A 248 7.34 8.64 -0.16
C ARG A 248 6.90 8.28 -1.58
N LEU A 249 7.83 8.40 -2.50
CA LEU A 249 7.65 8.01 -3.90
C LEU A 249 8.28 6.64 -4.12
N TYR A 250 7.45 5.66 -4.40
CA TYR A 250 7.90 4.30 -4.69
C TYR A 250 8.12 4.12 -6.19
N GLY A 251 9.30 4.49 -6.65
CA GLY A 251 9.74 4.31 -8.04
C GLY A 251 10.04 2.84 -8.41
N ILE A 252 10.53 2.66 -9.63
CA ILE A 252 10.93 1.35 -10.17
C ILE A 252 12.19 0.84 -9.48
N PHE A 253 13.07 1.73 -9.03
CA PHE A 253 14.35 1.40 -8.41
C PHE A 253 14.31 1.48 -6.89
N VAL A 254 15.22 0.72 -6.28
CA VAL A 254 15.55 0.77 -4.86
C VAL A 254 17.05 0.98 -4.74
N LYS A 255 17.47 1.85 -3.82
CA LYS A 255 18.85 2.01 -3.40
C LYS A 255 19.10 1.21 -2.13
N LEU A 256 20.17 0.45 -2.10
CA LEU A 256 20.60 -0.33 -0.94
C LEU A 256 21.99 0.14 -0.54
N ASN A 257 22.19 0.52 0.71
CA ASN A 257 23.51 0.80 1.24
C ASN A 257 24.28 -0.51 1.41
N ARG A 258 25.52 -0.54 0.98
CA ARG A 258 26.43 -1.68 1.11
C ARG A 258 27.79 -1.18 1.58
N VAL A 259 28.43 -2.00 2.40
CA VAL A 259 29.80 -1.73 2.85
C VAL A 259 30.76 -2.31 1.81
N GLY A 260 31.59 -1.43 1.26
CA GLY A 260 32.64 -1.79 0.30
C GLY A 260 34.02 -1.90 0.95
N LYS A 261 35.05 -1.86 0.11
CA LYS A 261 36.45 -1.92 0.54
C LYS A 261 36.74 -0.80 1.54
N ASN A 262 37.48 -1.10 2.58
CA ASN A 262 37.87 -0.18 3.66
C ASN A 262 36.68 0.41 4.45
N GLY A 263 35.55 -0.28 4.53
CA GLY A 263 34.37 0.19 5.29
C GLY A 263 33.58 1.32 4.60
N LYS A 264 33.93 1.71 3.38
CA LYS A 264 33.25 2.79 2.65
C LYS A 264 31.85 2.34 2.23
N VAL A 265 30.82 3.07 2.68
CA VAL A 265 29.44 2.80 2.27
C VAL A 265 29.20 3.32 0.86
N PHE A 266 28.60 2.47 0.01
CA PHE A 266 28.17 2.82 -1.33
C PHE A 266 26.74 2.34 -1.60
N LYS A 267 26.07 2.94 -2.59
CA LYS A 267 24.68 2.62 -2.94
C LYS A 267 24.62 1.66 -4.12
N VAL A 268 23.93 0.55 -3.92
CA VAL A 268 23.63 -0.43 -4.97
C VAL A 268 22.20 -0.21 -5.46
N TYR A 269 22.01 -0.21 -6.77
CA TYR A 269 20.71 -0.02 -7.40
C TYR A 269 20.14 -1.33 -7.88
N LYS A 270 18.85 -1.59 -7.52
CA LYS A 270 18.10 -2.76 -7.98
C LYS A 270 16.72 -2.36 -8.44
N PHE A 271 16.09 -3.18 -9.27
CA PHE A 271 14.66 -3.03 -9.52
C PHE A 271 13.84 -3.39 -8.29
N ARG A 272 12.76 -2.64 -8.07
CA ARG A 272 11.84 -2.91 -6.96
C ARG A 272 11.04 -4.18 -7.20
N THR A 273 11.28 -5.18 -6.39
CA THR A 273 10.58 -6.47 -6.43
C THR A 273 9.50 -6.61 -5.36
N MET A 274 9.46 -5.68 -4.39
CA MET A 274 8.53 -5.69 -3.26
C MET A 274 7.43 -4.63 -3.40
N HIS A 275 6.31 -4.86 -2.72
CA HIS A 275 5.23 -3.90 -2.61
C HIS A 275 5.67 -2.63 -1.86
N PRO A 276 5.06 -1.46 -2.14
CA PRO A 276 5.30 -0.26 -1.35
C PRO A 276 5.00 -0.48 0.14
N TYR A 277 5.75 0.18 1.00
CA TYR A 277 5.65 0.08 2.47
C TYR A 277 5.93 -1.32 3.05
N SER A 278 6.40 -2.26 2.25
CA SER A 278 6.72 -3.62 2.70
C SER A 278 7.92 -3.68 3.63
N GLU A 279 8.77 -2.67 3.59
CA GLU A 279 9.91 -2.50 4.50
C GLU A 279 9.48 -2.44 5.97
N PHE A 280 8.32 -1.86 6.26
CA PHE A 280 7.79 -1.76 7.62
C PHE A 280 7.15 -3.05 8.15
N LEU A 281 7.06 -4.09 7.32
CA LEU A 281 6.48 -5.38 7.70
C LEU A 281 7.48 -6.41 8.22
N GLN A 282 8.74 -6.03 8.41
CA GLN A 282 9.77 -7.01 8.79
C GLN A 282 9.42 -7.76 10.08
N ALA A 283 9.08 -7.04 11.15
CA ALA A 283 8.68 -7.61 12.43
C ALA A 283 7.42 -8.49 12.29
N TYR A 284 6.37 -7.96 11.63
CA TYR A 284 5.12 -8.70 11.40
C TYR A 284 5.33 -10.02 10.64
N ILE A 285 6.22 -10.01 9.63
CA ILE A 285 6.52 -11.22 8.86
C ILE A 285 7.32 -12.20 9.70
N TYR A 286 8.28 -11.71 10.48
CA TYR A 286 9.09 -12.54 11.37
C TYR A 286 8.24 -13.28 12.41
N ASP A 287 7.25 -12.59 12.99
CA ASP A 287 6.38 -13.16 14.03
C ASP A 287 5.37 -14.19 13.45
N ARG A 288 5.00 -14.05 12.16
CA ARG A 288 3.93 -14.86 11.58
C ARG A 288 4.38 -15.94 10.60
N TYR A 289 5.58 -15.82 10.05
CA TYR A 289 6.09 -16.73 9.03
C TYR A 289 7.43 -17.31 9.44
N SER A 290 7.54 -18.62 9.37
CA SER A 290 8.81 -19.32 9.65
C SER A 290 9.86 -18.98 8.59
N LEU A 291 11.12 -18.97 9.02
CA LEU A 291 12.27 -18.89 8.13
C LEU A 291 12.55 -20.28 7.50
N GLN A 292 12.88 -20.28 6.22
CA GLN A 292 13.44 -21.46 5.53
C GLN A 292 14.91 -21.60 5.87
N GLU A 293 15.47 -22.76 5.60
CA GLU A 293 16.92 -22.98 5.57
C GLU A 293 17.57 -21.93 4.63
N GLY A 294 18.53 -21.17 5.12
CA GLY A 294 19.13 -20.02 4.43
C GLY A 294 18.51 -18.67 4.74
N GLY A 295 17.63 -18.54 5.76
CA GLY A 295 17.16 -17.26 6.30
C GLY A 295 16.14 -16.52 5.43
N LYS A 296 15.56 -17.17 4.42
CA LYS A 296 14.47 -16.61 3.61
C LYS A 296 13.12 -16.91 4.25
N PHE A 297 12.19 -15.97 4.18
CA PHE A 297 10.82 -16.19 4.67
C PHE A 297 10.04 -17.13 3.76
N ASN A 298 9.33 -18.07 4.36
CA ASN A 298 8.36 -18.88 3.67
C ASN A 298 7.14 -18.01 3.30
N HIS A 299 6.73 -18.05 2.02
CA HIS A 299 5.59 -17.25 1.53
C HIS A 299 5.66 -15.73 1.82
N ASP A 300 6.81 -15.09 1.57
CA ASP A 300 6.95 -13.65 1.77
C ASP A 300 5.92 -12.85 0.95
N ILE A 301 4.89 -12.36 1.63
CA ILE A 301 3.80 -11.56 1.04
C ILE A 301 4.26 -10.20 0.53
N ARG A 302 5.45 -9.74 0.91
CA ARG A 302 6.02 -8.46 0.49
C ARG A 302 6.45 -8.48 -0.97
N VAL A 303 6.83 -9.66 -1.48
CA VAL A 303 7.34 -9.82 -2.85
C VAL A 303 6.19 -9.89 -3.85
N THR A 304 6.22 -9.03 -4.87
CA THR A 304 5.24 -9.05 -5.95
C THR A 304 5.38 -10.29 -6.83
N THR A 305 4.33 -10.65 -7.57
CA THR A 305 4.42 -11.79 -8.51
C THR A 305 5.50 -11.55 -9.57
N LEU A 306 5.55 -10.34 -10.15
CA LEU A 306 6.62 -9.95 -11.08
C LEU A 306 7.98 -9.96 -10.39
N GLY A 307 8.06 -9.47 -9.15
CA GLY A 307 9.30 -9.46 -8.38
C GLY A 307 9.87 -10.85 -8.11
N ARG A 308 9.01 -11.86 -7.89
CA ARG A 308 9.45 -13.26 -7.76
C ARG A 308 10.10 -13.76 -9.05
N TRP A 309 9.48 -13.48 -10.18
CA TRP A 309 10.05 -13.82 -11.49
C TRP A 309 11.38 -13.11 -11.72
N MET A 310 11.44 -11.79 -11.50
CA MET A 310 12.66 -10.99 -11.67
C MET A 310 13.82 -11.53 -10.82
N ARG A 311 13.57 -11.89 -9.55
CA ARG A 311 14.56 -12.49 -8.65
C ARG A 311 15.03 -13.87 -9.13
N LYS A 312 14.11 -14.67 -9.72
CA LYS A 312 14.46 -15.99 -10.26
C LYS A 312 15.40 -15.88 -11.47
N CYS A 313 15.22 -14.83 -12.29
CA CYS A 313 16.01 -14.58 -13.49
C CYS A 313 17.16 -13.57 -13.29
N TRP A 314 17.40 -13.12 -12.04
CA TRP A 314 18.40 -12.09 -11.69
C TRP A 314 18.21 -10.74 -12.40
N VAL A 315 17.07 -10.53 -13.05
CA VAL A 315 16.74 -9.28 -13.76
C VAL A 315 16.66 -8.09 -12.81
N ASP A 316 16.27 -8.32 -11.55
CA ASP A 316 16.20 -7.26 -10.53
C ASP A 316 17.58 -6.66 -10.20
N GLU A 317 18.67 -7.32 -10.53
CA GLU A 317 20.04 -6.87 -10.30
C GLU A 317 20.67 -6.12 -11.49
N LEU A 318 20.04 -6.12 -12.68
CA LEU A 318 20.57 -5.43 -13.84
C LEU A 318 20.96 -3.96 -13.58
N PRO A 319 20.24 -3.17 -12.76
CA PRO A 319 20.65 -1.81 -12.46
C PRO A 319 22.00 -1.70 -11.72
N MET A 320 22.50 -2.81 -11.13
CA MET A 320 23.83 -2.83 -10.50
C MET A 320 24.95 -2.61 -11.50
N LEU A 321 24.74 -2.85 -12.81
CA LEU A 321 25.70 -2.53 -13.85
C LEU A 321 26.08 -1.04 -13.84
N LEU A 322 25.19 -0.15 -13.38
CA LEU A 322 25.47 1.26 -13.19
C LEU A 322 26.50 1.53 -12.08
N ASN A 323 26.77 0.57 -11.22
CA ASN A 323 27.78 0.68 -10.19
C ASN A 323 29.20 0.31 -10.68
N LEU A 324 29.30 -0.24 -11.91
CA LEU A 324 30.56 -0.62 -12.53
C LEU A 324 31.17 0.52 -13.37
N ILE A 325 30.36 1.52 -13.67
CA ILE A 325 30.73 2.75 -14.40
C ILE A 325 30.95 3.88 -13.41
#